data_20fbe18a97ba505a454bcd56131a4ab0
#
_entry.id   20fbe18a97ba505a454bcd56131a4ab0
#
_cell.length_a   1.000
_cell.length_b   1.000
_cell.length_c   1.000
_cell.angle_alpha   90.00
_cell.angle_beta   90.00
_cell.angle_gamma   90.00
#
_symmetry.space_group_name_H-M   'P 1'
#
loop_
_entity.id
_entity.type
_entity.pdbx_description
1 polymer ?
#
loop_
_entity_poly.entity_id
_entity_poly.type
_entity_poly.pdbx_seq_one_letter_code
_entity_poly.pdbx_strand_id
1 'polypeptide(L)'
;MNSDFQVYLKEKTNFFETELKKELEELSYPETIAKGMEYALLNGGKRLRPFLLFTTLELLNQDIQKGVKSAIGIEMIHSYSLVHDDLPALDNDDYRRGKLTTHKVFGEAEAILIGDALLTYAFYMLSEKNLNILSFEQITKIISKTSAYSGINGMIGGQMIDIESENKKISLETLKYIHKHKTGKLIKLPIEIACIIADVSEDKRLVLEEYAELIGLAFQVKDDILDIEGTFEDLGKPVGSDDDLHKATYPSILGMEESKKILNETVERAKKIIHNMFGEEKGKILISLADFIRERKS
;
A
#
# COMPACT_ATOMS: atom_id res chain seq x y z
N MET A 1 -8.64 -20.78 3.25
CA MET A 1 -7.91 -19.67 3.93
C MET A 1 -7.49 -20.12 5.33
N ASN A 2 -6.23 -19.90 5.73
CA ASN A 2 -5.72 -20.35 7.04
C ASN A 2 -6.33 -19.47 8.16
N SER A 3 -7.06 -20.08 9.12
CA SER A 3 -7.71 -19.37 10.23
C SER A 3 -6.72 -18.55 11.06
N ASP A 4 -5.52 -19.07 11.29
CA ASP A 4 -4.48 -18.44 12.09
C ASP A 4 -3.97 -17.14 11.43
N PHE A 5 -3.86 -17.13 10.10
CA PHE A 5 -3.47 -15.93 9.35
C PHE A 5 -4.52 -14.81 9.47
N GLN A 6 -5.81 -15.15 9.38
CA GLN A 6 -6.89 -14.17 9.53
C GLN A 6 -6.92 -13.54 10.94
N VAL A 7 -6.71 -14.37 11.97
CA VAL A 7 -6.61 -13.89 13.34
C VAL A 7 -5.42 -12.95 13.49
N TYR A 8 -4.26 -13.34 12.99
CA TYR A 8 -3.04 -12.52 13.04
C TYR A 8 -3.20 -11.20 12.27
N LEU A 9 -3.77 -11.24 11.05
CA LEU A 9 -4.05 -10.03 10.26
C LEU A 9 -4.94 -9.07 11.02
N LYS A 10 -6.02 -9.57 11.62
CA LYS A 10 -6.95 -8.77 12.42
C LYS A 10 -6.28 -8.16 13.65
N GLU A 11 -5.45 -8.93 14.34
CA GLU A 11 -4.68 -8.44 15.50
C GLU A 11 -3.78 -7.26 15.14
N LYS A 12 -2.97 -7.41 14.06
CA LYS A 12 -2.06 -6.34 13.62
C LYS A 12 -2.81 -5.12 13.09
N THR A 13 -3.93 -5.32 12.41
CA THR A 13 -4.79 -4.22 11.95
C THR A 13 -5.39 -3.46 13.14
N ASN A 14 -5.94 -4.15 14.12
CA ASN A 14 -6.51 -3.52 15.32
C ASN A 14 -5.43 -2.77 16.13
N PHE A 15 -4.25 -3.36 16.28
CA PHE A 15 -3.12 -2.71 16.91
C PHE A 15 -2.77 -1.40 16.20
N PHE A 16 -2.59 -1.44 14.87
CA PHE A 16 -2.31 -0.25 14.08
C PHE A 16 -3.39 0.82 14.21
N GLU A 17 -4.66 0.46 14.10
CA GLU A 17 -5.77 1.42 14.20
C GLU A 17 -5.88 2.06 15.59
N THR A 18 -5.52 1.33 16.64
CA THR A 18 -5.44 1.88 17.99
C THR A 18 -4.35 2.94 18.10
N GLU A 19 -3.16 2.66 17.56
CA GLU A 19 -2.04 3.61 17.60
C GLU A 19 -2.30 4.82 16.67
N LEU A 20 -2.92 4.60 15.52
CA LEU A 20 -3.32 5.67 14.61
C LEU A 20 -4.33 6.63 15.26
N LYS A 21 -5.34 6.11 15.94
CA LYS A 21 -6.34 6.95 16.66
C LYS A 21 -5.70 7.82 17.73
N LYS A 22 -4.77 7.25 18.52
CA LYS A 22 -4.03 8.03 19.52
C LYS A 22 -3.26 9.20 18.91
N GLU A 23 -2.65 8.99 17.73
CA GLU A 23 -1.91 10.06 17.05
C GLU A 23 -2.87 11.13 16.51
N LEU A 24 -4.03 10.74 15.99
CA LEU A 24 -5.02 11.68 15.46
C LEU A 24 -5.68 12.51 16.57
N GLU A 25 -5.83 12.01 17.78
CA GLU A 25 -6.34 12.74 18.93
C GLU A 25 -5.46 13.94 19.33
N GLU A 26 -4.17 13.95 18.94
CA GLU A 26 -3.27 15.08 19.14
C GLU A 26 -3.55 16.24 18.15
N LEU A 27 -4.29 16.00 17.06
CA LEU A 27 -4.59 16.96 16.02
C LEU A 27 -5.95 17.62 16.27
N SER A 28 -5.97 18.93 16.49
CA SER A 28 -7.22 19.63 16.82
C SER A 28 -7.49 20.86 15.97
N TYR A 29 -6.46 21.53 15.45
CA TYR A 29 -6.62 22.78 14.70
C TYR A 29 -5.62 22.88 13.55
N PRO A 30 -6.03 23.42 12.37
CA PRO A 30 -7.40 23.81 12.00
C PRO A 30 -8.38 22.63 12.00
N GLU A 31 -9.58 22.83 12.56
CA GLU A 31 -10.55 21.75 12.82
C GLU A 31 -10.95 20.98 11.55
N THR A 32 -11.17 21.69 10.43
CA THR A 32 -11.54 21.06 9.15
C THR A 32 -10.43 20.15 8.64
N ILE A 33 -9.16 20.57 8.76
CA ILE A 33 -8.01 19.74 8.35
C ILE A 33 -7.90 18.51 9.25
N ALA A 34 -7.96 18.69 10.58
CA ALA A 34 -7.87 17.57 11.52
C ALA A 34 -8.97 16.52 11.29
N LYS A 35 -10.24 16.97 11.17
CA LYS A 35 -11.37 16.08 10.86
C LYS A 35 -11.25 15.41 9.47
N GLY A 36 -10.75 16.15 8.48
CA GLY A 36 -10.53 15.61 7.15
C GLY A 36 -9.44 14.54 7.09
N MET A 37 -8.32 14.75 7.80
CA MET A 37 -7.27 13.74 7.95
C MET A 37 -7.79 12.49 8.68
N GLU A 38 -8.53 12.69 9.77
CA GLU A 38 -9.18 11.58 10.49
C GLU A 38 -10.13 10.82 9.58
N TYR A 39 -11.00 11.51 8.86
CA TYR A 39 -11.94 10.90 7.93
C TYR A 39 -11.22 10.08 6.85
N ALA A 40 -10.21 10.63 6.20
CA ALA A 40 -9.44 9.94 5.16
C ALA A 40 -8.71 8.70 5.69
N LEU A 41 -8.12 8.79 6.89
CA LEU A 41 -7.37 7.70 7.50
C LEU A 41 -8.26 6.61 8.10
N LEU A 42 -9.41 6.95 8.69
CA LEU A 42 -10.30 5.98 9.35
C LEU A 42 -11.44 5.48 8.43
N ASN A 43 -11.40 5.81 7.14
CA ASN A 43 -12.37 5.34 6.15
C ASN A 43 -12.23 3.86 5.77
N GLY A 44 -11.64 3.04 6.63
CA GLY A 44 -11.42 1.61 6.40
C GLY A 44 -10.17 1.33 5.56
N GLY A 45 -10.10 0.10 5.07
CA GLY A 45 -8.99 -0.41 4.26
C GLY A 45 -8.32 -1.63 4.86
N LYS A 46 -7.57 -2.37 4.04
CA LYS A 46 -6.92 -3.64 4.44
C LYS A 46 -5.68 -3.45 5.30
N ARG A 47 -5.21 -2.22 5.48
CA ARG A 47 -3.99 -1.88 6.25
C ARG A 47 -2.77 -2.73 5.85
N LEU A 48 -2.66 -3.05 4.57
CA LEU A 48 -1.60 -3.93 4.06
C LEU A 48 -0.19 -3.38 4.32
N ARG A 49 0.00 -2.07 4.21
CA ARG A 49 1.32 -1.43 4.41
C ARG A 49 1.78 -1.49 5.87
N PRO A 50 0.98 -1.08 6.87
CA PRO A 50 1.28 -1.31 8.28
C PRO A 50 1.49 -2.80 8.60
N PHE A 51 0.64 -3.68 8.08
CA PHE A 51 0.76 -5.12 8.27
C PHE A 51 2.11 -5.65 7.76
N LEU A 52 2.53 -5.28 6.55
CA LEU A 52 3.82 -5.68 5.98
C LEU A 52 4.99 -5.21 6.84
N LEU A 53 4.94 -3.97 7.36
CA LEU A 53 5.99 -3.45 8.24
C LEU A 53 6.10 -4.26 9.52
N PHE A 54 4.98 -4.47 10.22
CA PHE A 54 4.99 -5.19 11.50
C PHE A 54 5.38 -6.65 11.33
N THR A 55 4.82 -7.33 10.33
CA THR A 55 5.15 -8.73 10.06
C THR A 55 6.62 -8.91 9.70
N THR A 56 7.19 -7.98 8.93
CA THR A 56 8.62 -8.03 8.57
C THR A 56 9.51 -7.74 9.80
N LEU A 57 9.13 -6.81 10.67
CA LEU A 57 9.84 -6.57 11.93
C LEU A 57 9.85 -7.82 12.81
N GLU A 58 8.72 -8.50 13.00
CA GLU A 58 8.65 -9.75 13.76
C GLU A 58 9.49 -10.86 13.12
N LEU A 59 9.42 -11.02 11.78
CA LEU A 59 10.29 -11.94 11.04
C LEU A 59 11.77 -11.70 11.34
N LEU A 60 12.16 -10.44 11.52
CA LEU A 60 13.52 -10.00 11.80
C LEU A 60 13.83 -9.94 13.30
N ASN A 61 12.95 -10.45 14.17
CA ASN A 61 13.03 -10.43 15.64
C ASN A 61 13.15 -9.01 16.23
N GLN A 62 12.47 -8.04 15.64
CA GLN A 62 12.37 -6.68 16.15
C GLN A 62 11.01 -6.45 16.81
N ASP A 63 10.99 -5.57 17.81
CA ASP A 63 9.77 -5.09 18.40
C ASP A 63 9.00 -4.23 17.37
N ILE A 64 7.73 -4.57 17.15
CA ILE A 64 6.85 -3.82 16.23
C ILE A 64 6.62 -2.36 16.67
N GLN A 65 6.77 -2.06 17.96
CA GLN A 65 6.67 -0.70 18.48
C GLN A 65 7.66 0.26 17.81
N LYS A 66 8.84 -0.23 17.40
CA LYS A 66 9.81 0.56 16.64
C LYS A 66 9.31 1.02 15.27
N GLY A 67 8.32 0.33 14.72
CA GLY A 67 7.75 0.62 13.40
C GLY A 67 6.48 1.47 13.43
N VAL A 68 5.85 1.69 14.59
CA VAL A 68 4.51 2.31 14.68
C VAL A 68 4.45 3.67 14.00
N LYS A 69 5.36 4.58 14.33
CA LYS A 69 5.36 5.95 13.76
C LYS A 69 5.63 5.92 12.26
N SER A 70 6.50 5.03 11.81
CA SER A 70 6.75 4.82 10.38
C SER A 70 5.54 4.22 9.66
N ALA A 71 4.83 3.28 10.27
CA ALA A 71 3.60 2.69 9.72
C ALA A 71 2.51 3.76 9.53
N ILE A 72 2.33 4.65 10.50
CA ILE A 72 1.38 5.77 10.43
C ILE A 72 1.79 6.71 9.28
N GLY A 73 3.07 7.10 9.20
CA GLY A 73 3.57 7.96 8.13
C GLY A 73 3.34 7.36 6.73
N ILE A 74 3.63 6.06 6.54
CA ILE A 74 3.36 5.37 5.27
C ILE A 74 1.87 5.37 4.93
N GLU A 75 1.00 5.10 5.90
CA GLU A 75 -0.44 5.07 5.67
C GLU A 75 -0.99 6.48 5.38
N MET A 76 -0.42 7.53 5.96
CA MET A 76 -0.73 8.92 5.60
C MET A 76 -0.34 9.23 4.16
N ILE A 77 0.85 8.78 3.70
CA ILE A 77 1.27 8.91 2.29
C ILE A 77 0.32 8.15 1.36
N HIS A 78 -0.10 6.95 1.74
CA HIS A 78 -1.10 6.23 0.96
C HIS A 78 -2.46 6.95 0.95
N SER A 79 -2.89 7.48 2.08
CA SER A 79 -4.21 8.13 2.18
C SER A 79 -4.26 9.45 1.42
N TYR A 80 -3.19 10.27 1.45
CA TYR A 80 -3.18 11.49 0.64
C TYR A 80 -3.31 11.18 -0.85
N SER A 81 -2.62 10.12 -1.32
CA SER A 81 -2.70 9.77 -2.73
C SER A 81 -4.11 9.37 -3.15
N LEU A 82 -4.87 8.71 -2.27
CA LEU A 82 -6.27 8.38 -2.52
C LEU A 82 -7.17 9.62 -2.47
N VAL A 83 -6.95 10.54 -1.51
CA VAL A 83 -7.70 11.79 -1.40
C VAL A 83 -7.56 12.64 -2.65
N HIS A 84 -6.33 12.74 -3.19
CA HIS A 84 -6.09 13.49 -4.42
C HIS A 84 -6.57 12.75 -5.67
N ASP A 85 -6.42 11.43 -5.71
CA ASP A 85 -6.87 10.58 -6.83
C ASP A 85 -8.40 10.69 -7.04
N ASP A 86 -9.17 10.78 -5.94
CA ASP A 86 -10.61 10.92 -5.97
C ASP A 86 -11.12 12.29 -6.47
N LEU A 87 -10.26 13.32 -6.55
CA LEU A 87 -10.69 14.68 -6.95
C LEU A 87 -11.24 14.72 -8.38
N PRO A 88 -12.14 15.69 -8.67
CA PRO A 88 -12.71 15.87 -10.03
C PRO A 88 -11.67 16.09 -11.14
N ALA A 89 -10.45 16.54 -10.77
CA ALA A 89 -9.34 16.72 -11.71
C ALA A 89 -8.62 15.42 -12.08
N LEU A 90 -8.89 14.32 -11.38
CA LEU A 90 -8.32 12.99 -11.58
C LEU A 90 -9.46 11.97 -11.82
N ASP A 91 -9.64 10.97 -10.97
CA ASP A 91 -10.63 9.90 -11.19
C ASP A 91 -12.09 10.35 -11.00
N ASN A 92 -12.33 11.49 -10.31
CA ASN A 92 -13.67 12.06 -10.03
C ASN A 92 -14.62 11.07 -9.36
N ASP A 93 -14.11 10.32 -8.39
CA ASP A 93 -14.87 9.30 -7.68
C ASP A 93 -15.77 9.90 -6.58
N ASP A 94 -17.06 9.55 -6.58
CA ASP A 94 -17.99 9.95 -5.53
C ASP A 94 -17.89 9.10 -4.27
N TYR A 95 -17.47 7.82 -4.42
CA TYR A 95 -17.41 6.85 -3.34
C TYR A 95 -16.09 6.10 -3.31
N ARG A 96 -15.57 5.88 -2.11
CA ARG A 96 -14.42 5.02 -1.84
C ARG A 96 -14.69 4.13 -0.64
N ARG A 97 -14.53 2.81 -0.78
CA ARG A 97 -14.80 1.82 0.27
C ARG A 97 -16.22 1.94 0.87
N GLY A 98 -17.21 2.26 0.02
CA GLY A 98 -18.62 2.40 0.42
C GLY A 98 -18.97 3.69 1.15
N LYS A 99 -18.04 4.65 1.28
CA LYS A 99 -18.29 5.97 1.85
C LYS A 99 -18.03 7.06 0.82
N LEU A 100 -18.62 8.25 1.00
CA LEU A 100 -18.33 9.42 0.17
C LEU A 100 -16.83 9.75 0.22
N THR A 101 -16.28 10.20 -0.89
CA THR A 101 -14.89 10.66 -0.97
C THR A 101 -14.69 11.97 -0.23
N THR A 102 -13.44 12.29 0.12
CA THR A 102 -13.11 13.44 0.96
C THR A 102 -13.62 14.74 0.36
N HIS A 103 -13.52 14.95 -0.97
CA HIS A 103 -14.01 16.16 -1.62
C HIS A 103 -15.55 16.28 -1.62
N LYS A 104 -16.27 15.16 -1.58
CA LYS A 104 -17.75 15.18 -1.46
C LYS A 104 -18.20 15.52 -0.04
N VAL A 105 -17.41 15.24 0.98
CA VAL A 105 -17.76 15.53 2.38
C VAL A 105 -17.32 16.92 2.81
N PHE A 106 -16.12 17.34 2.39
CA PHE A 106 -15.49 18.58 2.88
C PHE A 106 -15.41 19.71 1.84
N GLY A 107 -15.48 19.37 0.55
CA GLY A 107 -15.25 20.31 -0.56
C GLY A 107 -13.91 20.03 -1.25
N GLU A 108 -13.77 20.52 -2.50
CA GLU A 108 -12.57 20.25 -3.33
C GLU A 108 -11.33 20.98 -2.78
N ALA A 109 -11.46 22.24 -2.39
CA ALA A 109 -10.36 23.02 -1.85
C ALA A 109 -9.86 22.42 -0.53
N GLU A 110 -10.78 22.02 0.33
CA GLU A 110 -10.48 21.35 1.59
C GLU A 110 -9.81 20.00 1.35
N ALA A 111 -10.27 19.20 0.39
CA ALA A 111 -9.69 17.90 0.07
C ALA A 111 -8.25 18.04 -0.45
N ILE A 112 -7.95 19.06 -1.27
CA ILE A 112 -6.57 19.36 -1.68
C ILE A 112 -5.70 19.62 -0.45
N LEU A 113 -6.13 20.51 0.46
CA LEU A 113 -5.37 20.86 1.65
C LEU A 113 -5.28 19.71 2.67
N ILE A 114 -6.30 18.86 2.76
CA ILE A 114 -6.27 17.64 3.59
C ILE A 114 -5.22 16.65 3.05
N GLY A 115 -5.15 16.47 1.74
CA GLY A 115 -4.13 15.65 1.11
C GLY A 115 -2.72 16.19 1.35
N ASP A 116 -2.51 17.50 1.18
CA ASP A 116 -1.24 18.18 1.47
C ASP A 116 -0.84 18.03 2.93
N ALA A 117 -1.80 18.16 3.86
CA ALA A 117 -1.56 18.00 5.28
C ALA A 117 -1.16 16.55 5.62
N LEU A 118 -1.83 15.56 5.05
CA LEU A 118 -1.48 14.13 5.20
C LEU A 118 -0.06 13.86 4.71
N LEU A 119 0.29 14.33 3.50
CA LEU A 119 1.62 14.16 2.93
C LEU A 119 2.69 14.83 3.80
N THR A 120 2.46 16.05 4.22
CA THR A 120 3.44 16.83 5.01
C THR A 120 3.59 16.25 6.41
N TYR A 121 2.48 15.93 7.08
CA TYR A 121 2.51 15.33 8.42
C TYR A 121 3.12 13.93 8.43
N ALA A 122 3.03 13.18 7.32
CA ALA A 122 3.72 11.90 7.18
C ALA A 122 5.23 12.05 7.41
N PHE A 123 5.88 13.10 6.88
CA PHE A 123 7.31 13.33 7.12
C PHE A 123 7.60 13.74 8.56
N TYR A 124 6.70 14.43 9.24
CA TYR A 124 6.81 14.67 10.68
C TYR A 124 6.78 13.37 11.48
N MET A 125 5.86 12.43 11.11
CA MET A 125 5.81 11.09 11.69
C MET A 125 7.10 10.30 11.46
N LEU A 126 7.66 10.37 10.25
CA LEU A 126 8.88 9.64 9.88
C LEU A 126 10.16 10.24 10.48
N SER A 127 10.13 11.49 10.89
CA SER A 127 11.28 12.20 11.46
C SER A 127 11.14 12.43 12.96
N GLU A 128 10.49 13.52 13.37
CA GLU A 128 10.40 13.99 14.76
C GLU A 128 9.82 12.95 15.70
N LYS A 129 8.73 12.31 15.30
CA LYS A 129 8.07 11.29 16.13
C LYS A 129 8.90 10.01 16.30
N ASN A 130 9.97 9.82 15.53
CA ASN A 130 10.89 8.70 15.62
C ASN A 130 12.20 9.00 16.38
N LEU A 131 12.50 10.27 16.76
CA LEU A 131 13.79 10.66 17.34
C LEU A 131 14.19 9.88 18.59
N ASN A 132 13.23 9.47 19.41
CA ASN A 132 13.49 8.68 20.62
C ASN A 132 13.40 7.17 20.43
N ILE A 133 13.15 6.71 19.18
CA ILE A 133 12.91 5.30 18.84
C ILE A 133 14.00 4.76 17.93
N LEU A 134 14.42 5.56 16.93
CA LEU A 134 15.37 5.20 15.89
C LEU A 134 16.59 6.12 15.90
N SER A 135 17.72 5.63 15.37
CA SER A 135 18.89 6.48 15.17
C SER A 135 18.69 7.51 14.05
N PHE A 136 19.44 8.60 14.08
CA PHE A 136 19.43 9.61 13.00
C PHE A 136 19.74 9.01 11.63
N GLU A 137 20.63 8.01 11.56
CA GLU A 137 20.96 7.32 10.33
C GLU A 137 19.75 6.53 9.79
N GLN A 138 19.06 5.79 10.65
CA GLN A 138 17.83 5.06 10.28
C GLN A 138 16.74 6.02 9.81
N ILE A 139 16.50 7.11 10.54
CA ILE A 139 15.51 8.13 10.17
C ILE A 139 15.85 8.74 8.81
N THR A 140 17.11 9.09 8.56
CA THR A 140 17.54 9.67 7.28
C THR A 140 17.33 8.69 6.13
N LYS A 141 17.68 7.41 6.32
CA LYS A 141 17.44 6.35 5.33
C LYS A 141 15.96 6.16 5.04
N ILE A 142 15.11 6.15 6.08
CA ILE A 142 13.65 6.00 5.97
C ILE A 142 13.07 7.18 5.18
N ILE A 143 13.40 8.41 5.53
CA ILE A 143 12.93 9.61 4.81
C ILE A 143 13.37 9.58 3.35
N SER A 144 14.63 9.26 3.07
CA SER A 144 15.18 9.18 1.71
C SER A 144 14.43 8.13 0.87
N LYS A 145 14.21 6.92 1.41
CA LYS A 145 13.45 5.87 0.72
C LYS A 145 11.99 6.25 0.50
N THR A 146 11.36 6.81 1.52
CA THR A 146 9.98 7.26 1.42
C THR A 146 9.82 8.33 0.35
N SER A 147 10.68 9.35 0.33
CA SER A 147 10.66 10.40 -0.69
C SER A 147 10.87 9.87 -2.10
N ALA A 148 11.82 8.93 -2.28
CA ALA A 148 12.06 8.31 -3.58
C ALA A 148 10.86 7.46 -4.05
N TYR A 149 10.19 6.74 -3.14
CA TYR A 149 9.12 5.80 -3.49
C TYR A 149 7.73 6.45 -3.58
N SER A 150 7.52 7.59 -2.93
CA SER A 150 6.30 8.39 -3.11
C SER A 150 6.40 9.44 -4.21
N GLY A 151 7.61 9.92 -4.53
CA GLY A 151 7.87 11.02 -5.45
C GLY A 151 7.88 10.64 -6.94
N ILE A 152 8.63 11.44 -7.73
CA ILE A 152 8.71 11.33 -9.20
C ILE A 152 9.21 9.95 -9.68
N ASN A 153 10.12 9.31 -8.93
CA ASN A 153 10.66 7.99 -9.23
C ASN A 153 9.84 6.84 -8.58
N GLY A 154 8.65 7.16 -8.09
CA GLY A 154 7.77 6.24 -7.38
C GLY A 154 6.31 6.46 -7.73
N MET A 155 5.46 6.54 -6.70
CA MET A 155 4.00 6.57 -6.84
C MET A 155 3.50 7.74 -7.71
N ILE A 156 3.98 8.97 -7.49
CA ILE A 156 3.55 10.14 -8.28
C ILE A 156 3.95 9.97 -9.75
N GLY A 157 5.19 9.49 -10.02
CA GLY A 157 5.62 9.21 -11.38
C GLY A 157 4.80 8.10 -12.05
N GLY A 158 4.44 7.05 -11.31
CA GLY A 158 3.54 6.00 -11.79
C GLY A 158 2.15 6.50 -12.10
N GLN A 159 1.58 7.35 -11.24
CA GLN A 159 0.28 8.01 -11.44
C GLN A 159 0.29 8.89 -12.70
N MET A 160 1.36 9.66 -12.94
CA MET A 160 1.46 10.50 -14.13
C MET A 160 1.44 9.68 -15.42
N ILE A 161 2.20 8.57 -15.47
CA ILE A 161 2.20 7.68 -16.63
C ILE A 161 0.85 6.98 -16.80
N ASP A 162 0.15 6.66 -15.70
CA ASP A 162 -1.21 6.10 -15.74
C ASP A 162 -2.17 7.06 -16.44
N ILE A 163 -2.22 8.33 -16.01
CA ILE A 163 -3.04 9.39 -16.63
C ILE A 163 -2.67 9.59 -18.11
N GLU A 164 -1.37 9.65 -18.43
CA GLU A 164 -0.91 9.80 -19.82
C GLU A 164 -1.28 8.60 -20.70
N SER A 165 -1.57 7.45 -20.09
CA SER A 165 -1.93 6.19 -20.75
C SER A 165 -3.43 6.03 -21.00
N GLU A 166 -4.27 6.85 -20.40
CA GLU A 166 -5.72 6.79 -20.58
C GLU A 166 -6.12 6.98 -22.06
N ASN A 167 -7.13 6.22 -22.50
CA ASN A 167 -7.61 6.20 -23.88
C ASN A 167 -6.53 5.85 -24.93
N LYS A 168 -5.43 5.19 -24.52
CA LYS A 168 -4.36 4.77 -25.42
C LYS A 168 -4.10 3.28 -25.33
N LYS A 169 -3.70 2.66 -26.43
CA LYS A 169 -3.13 1.31 -26.38
C LYS A 169 -1.68 1.42 -25.92
N ILE A 170 -1.39 0.84 -24.77
CA ILE A 170 -0.06 0.81 -24.19
C ILE A 170 0.58 -0.57 -24.31
N SER A 171 1.90 -0.62 -24.22
CA SER A 171 2.66 -1.86 -24.16
C SER A 171 2.56 -2.52 -22.78
N LEU A 172 2.82 -3.83 -22.72
CA LEU A 172 2.97 -4.54 -21.44
C LEU A 172 4.08 -3.93 -20.57
N GLU A 173 5.14 -3.39 -21.17
CA GLU A 173 6.23 -2.74 -20.42
C GLU A 173 5.74 -1.46 -19.75
N THR A 174 4.93 -0.66 -20.43
CA THR A 174 4.29 0.53 -19.85
C THR A 174 3.36 0.16 -18.70
N LEU A 175 2.51 -0.87 -18.87
CA LEU A 175 1.65 -1.37 -17.80
C LEU A 175 2.47 -1.83 -16.58
N LYS A 176 3.53 -2.61 -16.81
CA LYS A 176 4.44 -3.04 -15.72
C LYS A 176 5.10 -1.85 -15.03
N TYR A 177 5.46 -0.79 -15.75
CA TYR A 177 6.00 0.43 -15.16
C TYR A 177 4.97 1.09 -14.24
N ILE A 178 3.73 1.29 -14.70
CA ILE A 178 2.64 1.88 -13.92
C ILE A 178 2.44 1.07 -12.62
N HIS A 179 2.24 -0.23 -12.72
CA HIS A 179 2.00 -1.09 -11.56
C HIS A 179 3.17 -1.09 -10.57
N LYS A 180 4.42 -1.16 -11.08
CA LYS A 180 5.61 -1.12 -10.24
C LYS A 180 5.75 0.20 -9.48
N HIS A 181 5.41 1.32 -10.11
CA HIS A 181 5.64 2.65 -9.54
C HIS A 181 4.41 3.16 -8.77
N LYS A 182 3.23 3.21 -9.39
CA LYS A 182 2.01 3.71 -8.74
C LYS A 182 1.67 2.94 -7.46
N THR A 183 1.78 1.61 -7.47
CA THR A 183 1.40 0.76 -6.33
C THR A 183 2.56 0.01 -5.70
N GLY A 184 3.40 -0.63 -6.52
CA GLY A 184 4.46 -1.54 -6.07
C GLY A 184 5.48 -0.88 -5.15
N LYS A 185 5.87 0.38 -5.42
CA LYS A 185 6.81 1.13 -4.57
C LYS A 185 6.31 1.32 -3.15
N LEU A 186 5.03 1.66 -2.96
CA LEU A 186 4.43 1.81 -1.62
C LEU A 186 4.09 0.46 -0.94
N ILE A 187 4.07 -0.65 -1.66
CA ILE A 187 4.03 -2.00 -1.08
C ILE A 187 5.44 -2.43 -0.64
N LYS A 188 6.48 -2.05 -1.38
CA LYS A 188 7.87 -2.35 -1.05
C LYS A 188 8.38 -1.53 0.15
N LEU A 189 7.96 -0.28 0.28
CA LEU A 189 8.44 0.67 1.29
C LEU A 189 8.38 0.14 2.74
N PRO A 190 7.28 -0.43 3.25
CA PRO A 190 7.21 -0.94 4.61
C PRO A 190 8.21 -2.06 4.89
N ILE A 191 8.47 -2.93 3.92
CA ILE A 191 9.46 -4.00 4.05
C ILE A 191 10.88 -3.43 4.12
N GLU A 192 11.21 -2.46 3.27
CA GLU A 192 12.51 -1.78 3.32
C GLU A 192 12.71 -1.00 4.64
N ILE A 193 11.67 -0.35 5.15
CA ILE A 193 11.74 0.33 6.46
C ILE A 193 12.00 -0.70 7.58
N ALA A 194 11.36 -1.86 7.56
CA ALA A 194 11.64 -2.91 8.51
C ALA A 194 13.11 -3.39 8.43
N CYS A 195 13.66 -3.53 7.21
CA CYS A 195 15.06 -3.87 6.99
C CYS A 195 16.01 -2.79 7.55
N ILE A 196 15.69 -1.50 7.39
CA ILE A 196 16.47 -0.39 7.94
C ILE A 196 16.43 -0.42 9.48
N ILE A 197 15.25 -0.60 10.07
CA ILE A 197 15.07 -0.65 11.53
C ILE A 197 15.83 -1.83 12.13
N ALA A 198 15.83 -2.98 11.45
CA ALA A 198 16.47 -4.19 11.92
C ALA A 198 17.97 -4.27 11.60
N ASP A 199 18.49 -3.34 10.80
CA ASP A 199 19.89 -3.34 10.32
C ASP A 199 20.32 -4.72 9.77
N VAL A 200 19.54 -5.25 8.84
CA VAL A 200 19.72 -6.62 8.34
C VAL A 200 20.91 -6.75 7.40
N SER A 201 21.44 -7.98 7.29
CA SER A 201 22.44 -8.31 6.28
C SER A 201 21.92 -8.11 4.86
N GLU A 202 22.83 -7.84 3.93
CA GLU A 202 22.53 -7.60 2.52
C GLU A 202 21.74 -8.76 1.90
N ASP A 203 22.11 -10.01 2.18
CA ASP A 203 21.41 -11.19 1.65
C ASP A 203 19.93 -11.22 2.04
N LYS A 204 19.62 -10.94 3.31
CA LYS A 204 18.23 -10.87 3.79
C LYS A 204 17.48 -9.69 3.16
N ARG A 205 18.15 -8.54 3.05
CA ARG A 205 17.58 -7.35 2.42
C ARG A 205 17.17 -7.64 0.97
N LEU A 206 18.05 -8.22 0.17
CA LEU A 206 17.79 -8.56 -1.22
C LEU A 206 16.61 -9.52 -1.39
N VAL A 207 16.54 -10.56 -0.55
CA VAL A 207 15.41 -11.51 -0.58
C VAL A 207 14.09 -10.83 -0.21
N LEU A 208 14.08 -9.97 0.81
CA LEU A 208 12.88 -9.25 1.24
C LEU A 208 12.45 -8.19 0.20
N GLU A 209 13.39 -7.54 -0.47
CA GLU A 209 13.11 -6.64 -1.59
C GLU A 209 12.49 -7.38 -2.77
N GLU A 210 13.05 -8.53 -3.16
CA GLU A 210 12.47 -9.38 -4.21
C GLU A 210 11.05 -9.85 -3.83
N TYR A 211 10.87 -10.30 -2.59
CA TYR A 211 9.54 -10.66 -2.09
C TYR A 211 8.54 -9.51 -2.21
N ALA A 212 8.93 -8.31 -1.81
CA ALA A 212 8.09 -7.12 -1.90
C ALA A 212 7.67 -6.79 -3.34
N GLU A 213 8.60 -6.95 -4.30
CA GLU A 213 8.32 -6.75 -5.73
C GLU A 213 7.34 -7.79 -6.27
N LEU A 214 7.50 -9.06 -5.87
CA LEU A 214 6.60 -10.14 -6.25
C LEU A 214 5.20 -9.95 -5.65
N ILE A 215 5.09 -9.57 -4.38
CA ILE A 215 3.80 -9.28 -3.73
C ILE A 215 3.12 -8.07 -4.37
N GLY A 216 3.86 -7.02 -4.70
CA GLY A 216 3.33 -5.87 -5.41
C GLY A 216 2.77 -6.23 -6.78
N LEU A 217 3.50 -7.04 -7.54
CA LEU A 217 3.03 -7.54 -8.84
C LEU A 217 1.79 -8.44 -8.69
N ALA A 218 1.83 -9.41 -7.77
CA ALA A 218 0.69 -10.31 -7.53
C ALA A 218 -0.57 -9.53 -7.11
N PHE A 219 -0.39 -8.49 -6.28
CA PHE A 219 -1.48 -7.63 -5.84
C PHE A 219 -2.16 -6.93 -7.03
N GLN A 220 -1.38 -6.34 -7.94
CA GLN A 220 -1.93 -5.64 -9.10
C GLN A 220 -2.54 -6.58 -10.13
N VAL A 221 -1.88 -7.69 -10.47
CA VAL A 221 -2.45 -8.68 -11.39
C VAL A 221 -3.77 -9.24 -10.84
N LYS A 222 -3.85 -9.41 -9.52
CA LYS A 222 -5.09 -9.87 -8.87
C LYS A 222 -6.18 -8.79 -8.90
N ASP A 223 -5.83 -7.51 -8.71
CA ASP A 223 -6.79 -6.39 -8.85
C ASP A 223 -7.36 -6.33 -10.27
N ASP A 224 -6.51 -6.41 -11.30
CA ASP A 224 -6.93 -6.45 -12.70
C ASP A 224 -7.86 -7.63 -13.02
N ILE A 225 -7.59 -8.80 -12.45
CA ILE A 225 -8.46 -9.98 -12.60
C ILE A 225 -9.81 -9.76 -11.90
N LEU A 226 -9.79 -9.19 -10.69
CA LEU A 226 -11.00 -8.95 -9.89
C LEU A 226 -11.88 -7.85 -10.49
N ASP A 227 -11.32 -6.89 -11.21
CA ASP A 227 -12.11 -5.87 -11.90
C ASP A 227 -13.02 -6.49 -12.99
N ILE A 228 -12.64 -7.65 -13.55
CA ILE A 228 -13.43 -8.38 -14.56
C ILE A 228 -14.30 -9.49 -13.93
N GLU A 229 -13.75 -10.28 -12.98
CA GLU A 229 -14.43 -11.47 -12.42
C GLU A 229 -15.13 -11.20 -11.08
N GLY A 230 -14.90 -10.03 -10.47
CA GLY A 230 -15.49 -9.66 -9.18
C GLY A 230 -16.98 -9.34 -9.27
N THR A 231 -17.59 -9.13 -8.11
CA THR A 231 -18.96 -8.62 -8.00
C THR A 231 -18.98 -7.26 -7.32
N PHE A 232 -20.01 -6.46 -7.54
CA PHE A 232 -20.18 -5.19 -6.83
C PHE A 232 -20.15 -5.36 -5.30
N GLU A 233 -20.73 -6.47 -4.80
CA GLU A 233 -20.75 -6.79 -3.38
C GLU A 233 -19.35 -7.06 -2.82
N ASP A 234 -18.47 -7.68 -3.60
CA ASP A 234 -17.09 -7.99 -3.21
C ASP A 234 -16.18 -6.75 -3.33
N LEU A 235 -16.32 -5.93 -4.39
CA LEU A 235 -15.39 -4.85 -4.72
C LEU A 235 -15.75 -3.51 -4.06
N GLY A 236 -17.02 -3.27 -3.75
CA GLY A 236 -17.52 -1.98 -3.25
C GLY A 236 -17.45 -0.83 -4.26
N LYS A 237 -17.19 -1.16 -5.55
CA LYS A 237 -17.22 -0.28 -6.72
C LYS A 237 -17.85 -1.02 -7.91
N PRO A 238 -18.33 -0.35 -8.96
CA PRO A 238 -18.82 -1.00 -10.18
C PRO A 238 -17.74 -1.94 -10.77
N VAL A 239 -18.16 -3.11 -11.25
CA VAL A 239 -17.30 -4.04 -12.00
C VAL A 239 -17.03 -3.43 -13.37
N GLY A 240 -15.80 -3.57 -13.88
CA GLY A 240 -15.41 -3.00 -15.16
C GLY A 240 -15.09 -1.50 -15.12
N SER A 241 -14.83 -0.93 -13.93
CA SER A 241 -14.48 0.50 -13.82
C SER A 241 -13.20 0.85 -14.61
N ASP A 242 -12.27 -0.09 -14.76
CA ASP A 242 -11.06 0.09 -15.57
C ASP A 242 -11.39 0.07 -17.08
N ASP A 243 -12.40 -0.69 -17.50
CA ASP A 243 -12.89 -0.74 -18.89
C ASP A 243 -13.63 0.58 -19.23
N ASP A 244 -14.44 1.11 -18.31
CA ASP A 244 -15.12 2.40 -18.48
C ASP A 244 -14.14 3.58 -18.59
N LEU A 245 -13.01 3.50 -17.87
CA LEU A 245 -11.90 4.46 -17.95
C LEU A 245 -10.90 4.14 -19.07
N HIS A 246 -11.16 3.10 -19.87
CA HIS A 246 -10.26 2.63 -20.94
C HIS A 246 -8.81 2.40 -20.45
N LYS A 247 -8.65 1.95 -19.19
CA LYS A 247 -7.36 1.59 -18.61
C LYS A 247 -6.90 0.22 -19.12
N ALA A 248 -5.62 0.11 -19.45
CA ALA A 248 -5.04 -1.17 -19.81
C ALA A 248 -4.80 -2.03 -18.55
N THR A 249 -5.12 -3.32 -18.65
CA THR A 249 -4.98 -4.30 -17.58
C THR A 249 -4.21 -5.53 -18.08
N TYR A 250 -3.70 -6.38 -17.18
CA TYR A 250 -3.08 -7.64 -17.59
C TYR A 250 -4.03 -8.51 -18.43
N PRO A 251 -5.31 -8.71 -18.04
CA PRO A 251 -6.24 -9.47 -18.87
C PRO A 251 -6.53 -8.84 -20.24
N SER A 252 -6.55 -7.51 -20.37
CA SER A 252 -6.80 -6.83 -21.65
C SER A 252 -5.63 -6.98 -22.64
N ILE A 253 -4.38 -7.08 -22.13
CA ILE A 253 -3.17 -7.20 -22.98
C ILE A 253 -2.82 -8.66 -23.24
N LEU A 254 -2.89 -9.54 -22.25
CA LEU A 254 -2.39 -10.93 -22.31
C LEU A 254 -3.50 -11.98 -22.32
N GLY A 255 -4.74 -11.60 -22.02
CA GLY A 255 -5.83 -12.52 -21.79
C GLY A 255 -5.86 -13.04 -20.35
N MET A 256 -7.06 -13.52 -19.93
CA MET A 256 -7.35 -13.95 -18.56
C MET A 256 -6.48 -15.13 -18.11
N GLU A 257 -6.32 -16.14 -18.95
CA GLU A 257 -5.57 -17.36 -18.60
C GLU A 257 -4.09 -17.09 -18.34
N GLU A 258 -3.44 -16.27 -19.18
CA GLU A 258 -2.04 -15.91 -18.96
C GLU A 258 -1.89 -15.00 -17.73
N SER A 259 -2.83 -14.12 -17.47
CA SER A 259 -2.85 -13.28 -16.25
C SER A 259 -2.93 -14.14 -14.98
N LYS A 260 -3.80 -15.14 -14.95
CA LYS A 260 -3.91 -16.10 -13.84
C LYS A 260 -2.65 -16.93 -13.67
N LYS A 261 -2.01 -17.33 -14.75
CA LYS A 261 -0.74 -18.06 -14.71
C LYS A 261 0.38 -17.18 -14.12
N ILE A 262 0.52 -15.93 -14.58
CA ILE A 262 1.48 -14.96 -14.04
C ILE A 262 1.25 -14.76 -12.53
N LEU A 263 0.01 -14.59 -12.10
CA LEU A 263 -0.34 -14.47 -10.69
C LEU A 263 0.15 -15.69 -9.88
N ASN A 264 -0.16 -16.91 -10.36
CA ASN A 264 0.22 -18.14 -9.67
C ASN A 264 1.75 -18.31 -9.59
N GLU A 265 2.46 -18.13 -10.70
CA GLU A 265 3.92 -18.25 -10.74
C GLU A 265 4.60 -17.22 -9.83
N THR A 266 4.08 -15.98 -9.80
CA THR A 266 4.58 -14.89 -8.95
C THR A 266 4.40 -15.23 -7.47
N VAL A 267 3.21 -15.71 -7.08
CA VAL A 267 2.93 -16.11 -5.69
C VAL A 267 3.82 -17.29 -5.26
N GLU A 268 3.93 -18.33 -6.09
CA GLU A 268 4.77 -19.48 -5.73
C GLU A 268 6.26 -19.09 -5.61
N ARG A 269 6.76 -18.19 -6.46
CA ARG A 269 8.11 -17.65 -6.34
C ARG A 269 8.29 -16.87 -5.04
N ALA A 270 7.35 -15.99 -4.69
CA ALA A 270 7.38 -15.22 -3.45
C ALA A 270 7.44 -16.14 -2.20
N LYS A 271 6.63 -17.18 -2.17
CA LYS A 271 6.64 -18.19 -1.09
C LYS A 271 7.98 -18.92 -1.00
N LYS A 272 8.51 -19.35 -2.15
CA LYS A 272 9.76 -20.12 -2.24
C LYS A 272 10.96 -19.33 -1.72
N ILE A 273 11.10 -18.05 -2.05
CA ILE A 273 12.25 -17.24 -1.60
C ILE A 273 12.21 -17.01 -0.08
N ILE A 274 11.02 -16.76 0.48
CA ILE A 274 10.86 -16.64 1.94
C ILE A 274 11.14 -17.97 2.65
N HIS A 275 10.58 -19.07 2.14
CA HIS A 275 10.86 -20.40 2.70
C HIS A 275 12.35 -20.72 2.70
N ASN A 276 13.05 -20.47 1.60
CA ASN A 276 14.48 -20.76 1.47
C ASN A 276 15.35 -19.93 2.42
N MET A 277 15.00 -18.66 2.67
CA MET A 277 15.80 -17.77 3.52
C MET A 277 15.49 -17.91 5.01
N PHE A 278 14.20 -18.05 5.36
CA PHE A 278 13.75 -17.97 6.75
C PHE A 278 13.19 -19.29 7.31
N GLY A 279 12.96 -20.29 6.45
CA GLY A 279 12.27 -21.53 6.80
C GLY A 279 10.76 -21.38 6.85
N GLU A 280 10.06 -22.52 6.93
CA GLU A 280 8.60 -22.56 6.86
C GLU A 280 7.96 -21.87 8.07
N GLU A 281 8.40 -22.20 9.28
CA GLU A 281 7.79 -21.71 10.52
C GLU A 281 7.95 -20.19 10.67
N LYS A 282 9.17 -19.69 10.48
CA LYS A 282 9.46 -18.27 10.64
C LYS A 282 8.89 -17.43 9.50
N GLY A 283 8.87 -17.95 8.27
CA GLY A 283 8.31 -17.32 7.08
C GLY A 283 6.79 -17.46 6.95
N LYS A 284 6.12 -18.26 7.81
CA LYS A 284 4.72 -18.68 7.70
C LYS A 284 3.76 -17.52 7.36
N ILE A 285 3.90 -16.38 8.01
CA ILE A 285 2.96 -15.26 7.82
C ILE A 285 3.13 -14.60 6.45
N LEU A 286 4.38 -14.36 6.00
CA LEU A 286 4.60 -13.80 4.65
C LEU A 286 4.22 -14.80 3.55
N ILE A 287 4.44 -16.10 3.77
CA ILE A 287 3.98 -17.16 2.87
C ILE A 287 2.45 -17.16 2.79
N SER A 288 1.76 -17.08 3.93
CA SER A 288 0.29 -17.02 3.98
C SER A 288 -0.27 -15.74 3.37
N LEU A 289 0.44 -14.61 3.47
CA LEU A 289 0.06 -13.36 2.81
C LEU A 289 0.08 -13.49 1.29
N ALA A 290 1.07 -14.17 0.73
CA ALA A 290 1.14 -14.40 -0.71
C ALA A 290 -0.07 -15.24 -1.21
N ASP A 291 -0.44 -16.30 -0.47
CA ASP A 291 -1.64 -17.08 -0.75
C ASP A 291 -2.92 -16.24 -0.58
N PHE A 292 -3.00 -15.43 0.48
CA PHE A 292 -4.14 -14.52 0.70
C PHE A 292 -4.35 -13.55 -0.47
N ILE A 293 -3.29 -12.96 -1.02
CA ILE A 293 -3.38 -12.05 -2.18
C ILE A 293 -3.95 -12.81 -3.39
N ARG A 294 -3.52 -14.03 -3.63
CA ARG A 294 -4.04 -14.87 -4.73
C ARG A 294 -5.52 -15.21 -4.55
N GLU A 295 -5.92 -15.57 -3.33
CA GLU A 295 -7.25 -16.13 -3.02
C GLU A 295 -8.31 -15.08 -2.70
N ARG A 296 -7.91 -13.80 -2.44
CA ARG A 296 -8.86 -12.75 -2.07
C ARG A 296 -9.92 -12.53 -3.15
N LYS A 297 -11.10 -12.12 -2.72
CA LYS A 297 -12.25 -11.79 -3.57
C LYS A 297 -12.47 -10.27 -3.69
N SER A 298 -11.77 -9.50 -2.86
CA SER A 298 -11.86 -8.03 -2.81
C SER A 298 -10.51 -7.41 -2.51
#